data_f9b31aa17f58b67ab61bc525654ada3c
#
_entry.id   f9b31aa17f58b67ab61bc525654ada3c
#
_cell.length_a   1.000
_cell.length_b   1.000
_cell.length_c   1.000
_cell.angle_alpha   90.00
_cell.angle_beta   90.00
_cell.angle_gamma   90.00
#
_symmetry.space_group_name_H-M   'P 1'
#
loop_
_entity.id
_entity.type
_entity.pdbx_description
1 polymer ?
#
loop_
_entity_poly.entity_id
_entity_poly.type
_entity_poly.pdbx_seq_one_letter_code
_entity_poly.pdbx_strand_id
1 'polypeptide(L)'
;RVEGWKTQDAGKESNVVEAVAKFGYKFVKWSDGVTTATRSGDTAEGVYTAIFDYDILDMPVISINTDDGNAITSKEEYKGATFSLIGCANKYEINSLPTEIRGRGNNSWSYPKKSYKFKLSEKSNLLGIGEGKEKVWVLIANQCDQSLQRNHVSFEYGRAVGGIAWEPASTSVEVYLNGEYQGVYLLA
;
A
#
# COMPACT_ATOMS: atom_id res chain seq x y z
N ARG A 1 16.97 2.87 -6.23
CA ARG A 1 16.85 4.19 -6.87
C ARG A 1 15.46 4.27 -7.46
N VAL A 2 14.57 5.00 -6.82
CA VAL A 2 13.20 5.18 -7.29
C VAL A 2 13.09 6.58 -7.84
N GLU A 3 12.82 6.66 -9.12
CA GLU A 3 12.53 7.92 -9.80
C GLU A 3 11.01 8.10 -9.78
N GLY A 4 10.54 8.93 -8.84
CA GLY A 4 9.16 9.38 -8.82
C GLY A 4 9.10 10.80 -9.35
N TRP A 5 8.57 11.04 -10.57
CA TRP A 5 8.55 12.36 -11.14
C TRP A 5 7.20 12.70 -11.78
N LYS A 6 6.87 13.97 -11.69
CA LYS A 6 5.96 14.65 -12.59
C LYS A 6 6.79 15.72 -13.29
N THR A 7 7.05 15.56 -14.57
CA THR A 7 7.43 16.71 -15.40
C THR A 7 6.17 17.52 -15.58
N GLN A 8 6.15 18.70 -15.02
CA GLN A 8 5.30 19.75 -15.49
C GLN A 8 6.13 20.52 -16.52
N ASP A 9 5.73 20.46 -17.79
CA ASP A 9 6.22 21.44 -18.74
C ASP A 9 5.87 22.82 -18.19
N ALA A 10 6.89 23.55 -17.80
CA ALA A 10 6.74 24.94 -17.36
C ALA A 10 6.29 25.73 -18.58
N GLY A 11 5.00 25.89 -18.73
CA GLY A 11 4.47 26.98 -19.54
C GLY A 11 5.05 28.29 -19.01
N LYS A 12 5.35 29.23 -19.88
CA LYS A 12 6.16 30.45 -19.69
C LYS A 12 5.83 31.39 -18.52
N GLU A 13 5.03 31.00 -17.52
CA GLU A 13 4.53 31.90 -16.48
C GLU A 13 4.91 31.56 -15.04
N SER A 14 5.58 30.42 -14.78
CA SER A 14 6.10 30.14 -13.43
C SER A 14 7.41 29.37 -13.54
N ASN A 15 8.49 30.04 -13.23
CA ASN A 15 9.84 29.45 -13.16
C ASN A 15 10.06 28.59 -11.90
N VAL A 16 9.01 28.10 -11.25
CA VAL A 16 9.11 27.28 -10.04
C VAL A 16 8.74 25.84 -10.33
N VAL A 17 9.65 24.93 -10.06
CA VAL A 17 9.45 23.50 -10.14
C VAL A 17 9.43 22.92 -8.73
N GLU A 18 8.44 22.08 -8.43
CA GLU A 18 8.31 21.39 -7.16
C GLU A 18 8.49 19.88 -7.33
N ALA A 19 9.34 19.28 -6.50
CA ALA A 19 9.47 17.84 -6.39
C ALA A 19 8.38 17.31 -5.45
N VAL A 20 7.35 16.67 -6.02
CA VAL A 20 6.24 16.10 -5.25
C VAL A 20 6.52 14.61 -5.06
N ALA A 21 6.69 14.20 -3.80
CA ALA A 21 6.87 12.80 -3.45
C ALA A 21 5.57 12.02 -3.69
N LYS A 22 5.70 10.80 -4.22
CA LYS A 22 4.61 9.83 -4.19
C LYS A 22 4.39 9.36 -2.74
N PHE A 23 3.20 8.86 -2.47
CA PHE A 23 2.87 8.26 -1.18
C PHE A 23 3.91 7.19 -0.78
N GLY A 24 4.42 7.25 0.44
CA GLY A 24 5.47 6.36 0.96
C GLY A 24 6.90 6.78 0.63
N TYR A 25 7.08 7.91 -0.04
CA TYR A 25 8.39 8.49 -0.32
C TYR A 25 8.47 9.91 0.21
N LYS A 26 9.69 10.34 0.57
CA LYS A 26 10.01 11.73 0.90
C LYS A 26 11.06 12.26 -0.06
N PHE A 27 10.93 13.52 -0.43
CA PHE A 27 11.98 14.20 -1.17
C PHE A 27 13.22 14.33 -0.28
N VAL A 28 14.38 14.00 -0.81
CA VAL A 28 15.66 14.11 -0.11
C VAL A 28 16.43 15.31 -0.62
N LYS A 29 16.70 15.35 -1.91
CA LYS A 29 17.48 16.40 -2.55
C LYS A 29 17.37 16.35 -4.07
N TRP A 30 17.80 17.40 -4.72
CA TRP A 30 18.10 17.38 -6.16
C TRP A 30 19.50 16.82 -6.41
N SER A 31 19.77 16.43 -7.66
CA SER A 31 21.07 15.85 -8.08
C SER A 31 22.25 16.78 -7.86
N ASP A 32 22.04 18.07 -7.78
CA ASP A 32 23.03 19.11 -7.45
C ASP A 32 23.19 19.37 -5.95
N GLY A 33 22.50 18.61 -5.08
CA GLY A 33 22.61 18.68 -3.63
C GLY A 33 21.60 19.62 -2.95
N VAL A 34 20.79 20.38 -3.70
CA VAL A 34 19.75 21.26 -3.12
C VAL A 34 18.68 20.43 -2.42
N THR A 35 18.36 20.76 -1.16
CA THR A 35 17.44 20.02 -0.28
C THR A 35 16.03 20.61 -0.17
N THR A 36 15.78 21.78 -0.77
CA THR A 36 14.44 22.35 -0.85
C THR A 36 13.67 21.68 -2.00
N ALA A 37 12.46 21.20 -1.73
CA ALA A 37 11.64 20.53 -2.74
C ALA A 37 11.27 21.46 -3.90
N THR A 38 11.15 22.76 -3.64
CA THR A 38 10.91 23.80 -4.64
C THR A 38 12.23 24.42 -5.11
N ARG A 39 12.32 24.67 -6.41
CA ARG A 39 13.43 25.42 -7.00
C ARG A 39 12.93 26.38 -8.07
N SER A 40 13.57 27.55 -8.22
CA SER A 40 13.28 28.46 -9.34
C SER A 40 13.99 27.99 -10.61
N GLY A 41 13.34 28.19 -11.76
CA GLY A 41 13.87 27.81 -13.06
C GLY A 41 14.97 28.73 -13.62
N ASP A 42 15.38 29.77 -12.88
CA ASP A 42 16.42 30.72 -13.30
C ASP A 42 17.86 30.21 -13.06
N THR A 43 17.99 28.96 -12.65
CA THR A 43 19.30 28.31 -12.49
C THR A 43 19.82 27.81 -13.83
N ALA A 44 21.14 27.87 -14.01
CA ALA A 44 21.87 27.50 -15.23
C ALA A 44 21.31 26.28 -15.96
N GLU A 45 21.35 26.29 -17.28
CA GLU A 45 20.94 25.16 -18.11
C GLU A 45 21.53 23.85 -17.59
N GLY A 46 20.65 22.89 -17.24
CA GLY A 46 21.07 21.60 -16.73
C GLY A 46 19.89 20.65 -16.47
N VAL A 47 20.15 19.37 -16.50
CA VAL A 47 19.18 18.36 -16.10
C VAL A 47 19.31 18.12 -14.59
N TYR A 48 18.27 18.44 -13.86
CA TYR A 48 18.21 18.22 -12.41
C TYR A 48 17.23 17.10 -12.09
N THR A 49 17.72 16.06 -11.44
CA THR A 49 16.91 14.91 -11.03
C THR A 49 16.54 15.04 -9.57
N ALA A 50 15.25 14.96 -9.25
CA ALA A 50 14.78 14.87 -7.88
C ALA A 50 15.08 13.46 -7.32
N ILE A 51 15.70 13.40 -6.16
CA ILE A 51 16.05 12.18 -5.46
C ILE A 51 15.09 12.02 -4.30
N PHE A 52 14.38 10.90 -4.29
CA PHE A 52 13.48 10.51 -3.23
C PHE A 52 14.02 9.30 -2.49
N ASP A 53 13.70 9.20 -1.22
CA ASP A 53 13.97 8.04 -0.37
C ASP A 53 12.66 7.56 0.23
N TYR A 54 12.64 6.34 0.75
CA TYR A 54 11.50 5.88 1.53
C TYR A 54 11.28 6.81 2.72
N ASP A 55 10.06 7.24 2.89
CA ASP A 55 9.62 7.69 4.21
C ASP A 55 9.59 6.44 5.09
N ILE A 56 10.41 6.41 6.14
CA ILE A 56 10.53 5.22 6.99
C ILE A 56 9.14 4.95 7.56
N LEU A 57 8.44 4.04 6.91
CA LEU A 57 7.20 3.51 7.39
C LEU A 57 7.57 2.33 8.29
N ASP A 58 7.21 2.41 9.57
CA ASP A 58 7.40 1.31 10.51
C ASP A 58 6.65 0.04 10.07
N MET A 59 5.75 0.19 9.10
CA MET A 59 4.87 -0.86 8.60
C MET A 59 4.62 -0.73 7.10
N PRO A 60 4.55 -1.86 6.35
CA PRO A 60 4.16 -1.81 4.93
C PRO A 60 2.76 -1.23 4.75
N VAL A 61 2.57 -0.50 3.66
CA VAL A 61 1.31 0.17 3.34
C VAL A 61 0.68 -0.43 2.10
N ILE A 62 -0.58 -0.80 2.22
CA ILE A 62 -1.45 -1.19 1.11
C ILE A 62 -2.37 -0.01 0.78
N SER A 63 -2.36 0.42 -0.47
CA SER A 63 -3.32 1.39 -1.01
C SER A 63 -4.20 0.69 -2.05
N ILE A 64 -5.52 0.78 -1.87
CA ILE A 64 -6.49 0.25 -2.83
C ILE A 64 -7.43 1.39 -3.22
N ASN A 65 -7.50 1.67 -4.52
CA ASN A 65 -8.38 2.69 -5.07
C ASN A 65 -9.39 2.02 -5.99
N THR A 66 -10.68 2.12 -5.65
CA THR A 66 -11.75 1.62 -6.51
C THR A 66 -11.85 2.42 -7.79
N ASP A 67 -12.20 1.77 -8.90
CA ASP A 67 -12.22 2.39 -10.22
C ASP A 67 -13.22 3.56 -10.32
N ASP A 68 -14.27 3.51 -9.51
CA ASP A 68 -15.31 4.55 -9.42
C ASP A 68 -15.12 5.52 -8.25
N GLY A 69 -14.06 5.36 -7.44
CA GLY A 69 -13.78 6.18 -6.26
C GLY A 69 -14.76 6.00 -5.09
N ASN A 70 -15.73 5.09 -5.20
CA ASN A 70 -16.76 4.90 -4.20
C ASN A 70 -16.40 3.83 -3.16
N ALA A 71 -17.02 3.91 -1.99
CA ALA A 71 -16.85 2.96 -0.90
C ALA A 71 -17.26 1.53 -1.29
N ILE A 72 -16.68 0.55 -0.61
CA ILE A 72 -16.99 -0.87 -0.76
C ILE A 72 -18.17 -1.18 0.16
N THR A 73 -19.35 -1.42 -0.40
CA THR A 73 -20.59 -1.62 0.33
C THR A 73 -21.13 -3.05 0.27
N SER A 74 -20.63 -3.88 -0.64
CA SER A 74 -21.04 -5.27 -0.80
C SER A 74 -19.97 -6.25 -0.30
N LYS A 75 -20.39 -7.34 0.30
CA LYS A 75 -19.56 -8.51 0.59
C LYS A 75 -19.76 -9.66 -0.40
N GLU A 76 -20.69 -9.52 -1.31
CA GLU A 76 -20.99 -10.53 -2.34
C GLU A 76 -20.38 -10.16 -3.69
N GLU A 77 -20.49 -8.90 -4.08
CA GLU A 77 -20.04 -8.39 -5.36
C GLU A 77 -18.64 -7.79 -5.25
N TYR A 78 -17.77 -8.16 -6.19
CA TYR A 78 -16.47 -7.56 -6.35
C TYR A 78 -16.57 -6.23 -7.10
N LYS A 79 -15.79 -5.27 -6.66
CA LYS A 79 -15.61 -3.95 -7.28
C LYS A 79 -14.20 -3.90 -7.88
N GLY A 80 -14.08 -3.43 -9.11
CA GLY A 80 -12.79 -3.17 -9.76
C GLY A 80 -12.02 -2.10 -9.01
N ALA A 81 -10.72 -2.29 -8.90
CA ALA A 81 -9.83 -1.40 -8.16
C ALA A 81 -8.38 -1.53 -8.63
N THR A 82 -7.55 -0.63 -8.16
CA THR A 82 -6.10 -0.64 -8.33
C THR A 82 -5.43 -0.86 -6.98
N PHE A 83 -4.48 -1.79 -6.92
CA PHE A 83 -3.72 -2.15 -5.73
C PHE A 83 -2.28 -1.63 -5.81
N SER A 84 -1.78 -1.11 -4.71
CA SER A 84 -0.36 -0.79 -4.53
C SER A 84 0.12 -1.24 -3.15
N LEU A 85 1.37 -1.71 -3.09
CA LEU A 85 2.06 -2.10 -1.87
C LEU A 85 3.41 -1.40 -1.84
N ILE A 86 3.65 -0.62 -0.81
CA ILE A 86 4.84 0.21 -0.66
C ILE A 86 5.38 0.17 0.78
N GLY A 87 6.55 0.73 1.01
CA GLY A 87 7.17 0.78 2.34
C GLY A 87 7.69 -0.59 2.80
N CYS A 88 8.08 -1.43 1.85
CA CYS A 88 8.64 -2.76 2.08
C CYS A 88 9.91 -2.95 1.25
N ALA A 89 10.53 -4.14 1.32
CA ALA A 89 11.67 -4.42 0.45
C ALA A 89 11.25 -4.31 -1.04
N ASN A 90 12.09 -3.67 -1.87
CA ASN A 90 11.81 -3.36 -3.28
C ASN A 90 11.27 -4.54 -4.10
N LYS A 91 11.72 -5.77 -3.79
CA LYS A 91 11.27 -6.99 -4.48
C LYS A 91 9.78 -7.33 -4.26
N TYR A 92 9.16 -6.73 -3.26
CA TYR A 92 7.75 -6.91 -2.92
C TYR A 92 6.89 -5.69 -3.28
N GLU A 93 7.51 -4.58 -3.65
CA GLU A 93 6.75 -3.40 -4.04
C GLU A 93 5.92 -3.65 -5.28
N ILE A 94 4.68 -3.21 -5.21
CA ILE A 94 3.72 -3.29 -6.30
C ILE A 94 3.15 -1.89 -6.52
N ASN A 95 3.28 -1.42 -7.75
CA ASN A 95 2.71 -0.15 -8.16
C ASN A 95 1.58 -0.40 -9.16
N SER A 96 0.36 -0.02 -8.79
CA SER A 96 -0.77 0.06 -9.71
C SER A 96 -1.14 -1.28 -10.39
N LEU A 97 -1.30 -2.35 -9.61
CA LEU A 97 -1.75 -3.65 -10.11
C LEU A 97 -3.29 -3.69 -10.13
N PRO A 98 -3.93 -4.04 -11.25
CA PRO A 98 -5.38 -4.24 -11.30
C PRO A 98 -5.82 -5.30 -10.30
N THR A 99 -6.91 -5.03 -9.58
CA THR A 99 -7.45 -5.92 -8.56
C THR A 99 -8.98 -5.84 -8.51
N GLU A 100 -9.58 -6.80 -7.86
CA GLU A 100 -11.00 -6.78 -7.50
C GLU A 100 -11.10 -6.87 -5.98
N ILE A 101 -11.95 -6.06 -5.37
CA ILE A 101 -12.12 -6.01 -3.91
C ILE A 101 -13.59 -6.07 -3.52
N ARG A 102 -13.88 -6.71 -2.39
CA ARG A 102 -15.20 -6.73 -1.76
C ARG A 102 -15.11 -6.80 -0.25
N GLY A 103 -16.19 -6.55 0.42
CA GLY A 103 -16.33 -6.78 1.84
C GLY A 103 -16.19 -8.26 2.22
N ARG A 104 -15.89 -8.51 3.49
CA ARG A 104 -15.71 -9.85 4.06
C ARG A 104 -16.21 -9.90 5.50
N GLY A 105 -16.72 -11.04 5.89
CA GLY A 105 -17.12 -11.36 7.26
C GLY A 105 -18.63 -11.59 7.39
N ASN A 106 -19.03 -12.16 8.52
CA ASN A 106 -20.42 -12.31 8.92
C ASN A 106 -20.78 -11.14 9.87
N ASN A 107 -20.82 -11.37 11.17
CA ASN A 107 -21.07 -10.30 12.15
C ASN A 107 -20.04 -9.16 12.07
N SER A 108 -18.78 -9.47 11.78
CA SER A 108 -17.72 -8.46 11.62
C SER A 108 -17.97 -7.46 10.47
N TRP A 109 -18.82 -7.80 9.53
CA TRP A 109 -19.23 -6.86 8.47
C TRP A 109 -20.13 -5.73 8.97
N SER A 110 -20.81 -5.90 10.11
CA SER A 110 -21.60 -4.85 10.74
C SER A 110 -20.77 -3.83 11.52
N TYR A 111 -19.51 -4.15 11.83
CA TYR A 111 -18.62 -3.26 12.60
C TYR A 111 -18.19 -2.02 11.80
N PRO A 112 -17.84 -0.92 12.46
CA PRO A 112 -17.34 0.29 11.79
C PRO A 112 -16.14 0.01 10.89
N LYS A 113 -15.10 -0.65 11.41
CA LYS A 113 -13.93 -1.05 10.64
C LYS A 113 -14.19 -2.38 9.94
N LYS A 114 -14.25 -2.35 8.63
CA LYS A 114 -14.61 -3.49 7.79
C LYS A 114 -13.40 -4.35 7.44
N SER A 115 -13.60 -5.66 7.31
CA SER A 115 -12.62 -6.56 6.70
C SER A 115 -12.88 -6.68 5.20
N TYR A 116 -11.83 -6.92 4.43
CA TYR A 116 -11.92 -7.01 2.96
C TYR A 116 -11.29 -8.29 2.43
N LYS A 117 -11.75 -8.71 1.26
CA LYS A 117 -11.14 -9.74 0.44
C LYS A 117 -10.85 -9.14 -0.93
N PHE A 118 -9.63 -9.31 -1.40
CA PHE A 118 -9.24 -8.81 -2.70
C PHE A 118 -8.57 -9.89 -3.54
N LYS A 119 -8.62 -9.71 -4.84
CA LYS A 119 -8.10 -10.66 -5.81
C LYS A 119 -7.29 -9.90 -6.85
N LEU A 120 -5.99 -10.10 -6.82
CA LEU A 120 -5.05 -9.50 -7.77
C LEU A 120 -5.26 -10.05 -9.18
N SER A 121 -4.98 -9.26 -10.20
CA SER A 121 -5.03 -9.70 -11.60
C SER A 121 -4.04 -10.83 -11.88
N GLU A 122 -2.92 -10.89 -11.16
CA GLU A 122 -1.92 -11.95 -11.25
C GLU A 122 -1.52 -12.47 -9.86
N LYS A 123 -0.93 -13.67 -9.82
CA LYS A 123 -0.40 -14.24 -8.58
C LYS A 123 0.84 -13.48 -8.13
N SER A 124 0.83 -12.99 -6.91
CA SER A 124 1.95 -12.25 -6.31
C SER A 124 2.26 -12.75 -4.91
N ASN A 125 3.53 -12.73 -4.55
CA ASN A 125 3.97 -12.96 -3.19
C ASN A 125 4.00 -11.60 -2.48
N LEU A 126 3.00 -11.33 -1.63
CA LEU A 126 2.95 -10.11 -0.86
C LEU A 126 3.84 -10.23 0.37
N LEU A 127 4.84 -9.37 0.50
CA LEU A 127 5.74 -9.24 1.66
C LEU A 127 6.53 -10.52 2.04
N GLY A 128 6.58 -11.52 1.17
CA GLY A 128 7.23 -12.80 1.48
C GLY A 128 6.45 -13.68 2.45
N ILE A 129 5.19 -13.37 2.74
CA ILE A 129 4.38 -14.20 3.62
C ILE A 129 3.86 -15.44 2.87
N GLY A 130 3.92 -16.60 3.54
CA GLY A 130 3.58 -17.88 2.94
C GLY A 130 4.67 -18.44 2.00
N GLU A 131 4.39 -19.59 1.39
CA GLU A 131 5.37 -20.35 0.61
C GLU A 131 5.32 -20.08 -0.91
N GLY A 132 4.40 -19.23 -1.36
CA GLY A 132 4.17 -19.08 -2.80
C GLY A 132 3.61 -17.73 -3.22
N LYS A 133 3.17 -17.73 -4.48
CA LYS A 133 2.45 -16.60 -5.06
C LYS A 133 0.97 -16.89 -5.05
N GLU A 134 0.19 -16.02 -4.44
CA GLU A 134 -1.26 -16.15 -4.38
C GLU A 134 -1.97 -15.01 -5.08
N LYS A 135 -3.20 -15.28 -5.47
CA LYS A 135 -4.05 -14.32 -6.17
C LYS A 135 -5.07 -13.67 -5.23
N VAL A 136 -5.49 -14.42 -4.23
CA VAL A 136 -6.56 -14.03 -3.31
C VAL A 136 -5.98 -13.78 -1.93
N TRP A 137 -6.27 -12.60 -1.41
CA TRP A 137 -5.77 -12.12 -0.13
C TRP A 137 -6.90 -11.53 0.71
N VAL A 138 -6.69 -11.46 2.01
CA VAL A 138 -7.65 -10.86 2.94
C VAL A 138 -6.98 -9.78 3.81
N LEU A 139 -7.75 -8.76 4.11
CA LEU A 139 -7.43 -7.72 5.09
C LEU A 139 -8.38 -7.90 6.26
N ILE A 140 -7.87 -8.39 7.39
CA ILE A 140 -8.63 -8.65 8.59
C ILE A 140 -8.54 -7.42 9.49
N ALA A 141 -9.68 -6.80 9.78
CA ALA A 141 -9.75 -5.54 10.51
C ALA A 141 -9.41 -5.66 12.01
N ASN A 142 -9.57 -6.84 12.60
CA ASN A 142 -9.38 -7.09 14.04
C ASN A 142 -10.12 -6.08 14.96
N GLN A 143 -11.28 -5.58 14.54
CA GLN A 143 -12.03 -4.51 15.21
C GLN A 143 -12.30 -4.77 16.70
N CYS A 144 -12.53 -6.03 17.10
CA CYS A 144 -12.83 -6.40 18.47
C CYS A 144 -11.57 -6.77 19.29
N ASP A 145 -10.40 -6.63 18.71
CA ASP A 145 -9.13 -6.92 19.37
C ASP A 145 -8.29 -5.66 19.47
N GLN A 146 -8.20 -5.08 20.66
CA GLN A 146 -7.43 -3.86 20.90
C GLN A 146 -5.92 -4.03 20.63
N SER A 147 -5.40 -5.27 20.77
CA SER A 147 -4.00 -5.56 20.45
C SER A 147 -3.74 -5.70 18.95
N LEU A 148 -4.78 -5.95 18.14
CA LEU A 148 -4.74 -6.29 16.71
C LEU A 148 -3.94 -7.57 16.40
N GLN A 149 -3.51 -8.34 17.42
CA GLN A 149 -2.54 -9.44 17.29
C GLN A 149 -3.13 -10.84 17.51
N ARG A 150 -4.33 -10.98 18.06
CA ARG A 150 -4.87 -12.32 18.43
C ARG A 150 -4.91 -13.29 17.25
N ASN A 151 -5.39 -12.83 16.10
CA ASN A 151 -5.42 -13.68 14.91
C ASN A 151 -4.00 -14.05 14.44
N HIS A 152 -3.09 -13.07 14.42
CA HIS A 152 -1.70 -13.32 14.05
C HIS A 152 -1.05 -14.36 14.95
N VAL A 153 -1.14 -14.18 16.26
CA VAL A 153 -0.59 -15.13 17.26
C VAL A 153 -1.22 -16.51 17.11
N SER A 154 -2.55 -16.60 16.85
CA SER A 154 -3.22 -17.88 16.65
C SER A 154 -2.70 -18.61 15.40
N PHE A 155 -2.48 -17.90 14.30
CA PHE A 155 -1.93 -18.48 13.05
C PHE A 155 -0.49 -18.94 13.27
N GLU A 156 0.35 -18.12 13.91
CA GLU A 156 1.74 -18.48 14.25
C GLU A 156 1.79 -19.70 15.17
N TYR A 157 0.93 -19.73 16.20
CA TYR A 157 0.83 -20.86 17.12
C TYR A 157 0.42 -22.15 16.40
N GLY A 158 -0.62 -22.09 15.54
CA GLY A 158 -1.06 -23.23 14.75
C GLY A 158 0.06 -23.81 13.87
N ARG A 159 0.84 -22.95 13.23
CA ARG A 159 2.01 -23.38 12.44
C ARG A 159 3.12 -23.98 13.30
N ALA A 160 3.39 -23.39 14.47
CA ALA A 160 4.46 -23.85 15.36
C ALA A 160 4.15 -25.22 16.01
N VAL A 161 2.89 -25.46 16.39
CA VAL A 161 2.48 -26.72 17.01
C VAL A 161 2.42 -27.85 15.98
N GLY A 162 2.12 -27.54 14.74
CA GLY A 162 1.94 -28.53 13.68
C GLY A 162 0.64 -29.34 13.83
N GLY A 163 0.44 -30.28 12.92
CA GLY A 163 -0.76 -31.15 12.93
C GLY A 163 -1.99 -30.57 12.25
N ILE A 164 -1.94 -29.31 11.83
CA ILE A 164 -2.95 -28.67 10.98
C ILE A 164 -2.43 -28.67 9.56
N ALA A 165 -3.22 -29.16 8.62
CA ALA A 165 -2.80 -29.34 7.24
C ALA A 165 -2.46 -28.01 6.52
N TRP A 166 -3.04 -26.90 6.96
CA TRP A 166 -2.79 -25.57 6.44
C TRP A 166 -3.16 -24.49 7.45
N GLU A 167 -2.26 -23.55 7.65
CA GLU A 167 -2.46 -22.35 8.45
C GLU A 167 -2.05 -21.11 7.66
N PRO A 168 -2.83 -20.01 7.69
CA PRO A 168 -2.48 -18.82 6.97
C PRO A 168 -1.22 -18.16 7.55
N ALA A 169 -0.30 -17.79 6.69
CA ALA A 169 0.75 -16.84 7.04
C ALA A 169 0.14 -15.43 7.04
N SER A 170 0.64 -14.54 7.90
CA SER A 170 0.08 -13.21 8.03
C SER A 170 1.11 -12.18 8.50
N THR A 171 0.84 -10.92 8.21
CA THR A 171 1.61 -9.79 8.71
C THR A 171 0.74 -8.55 8.85
N SER A 172 1.14 -7.63 9.72
CA SER A 172 0.44 -6.34 9.88
C SER A 172 0.80 -5.37 8.76
N VAL A 173 -0.18 -4.64 8.27
CA VAL A 173 -0.05 -3.62 7.23
C VAL A 173 -0.93 -2.42 7.55
N GLU A 174 -0.52 -1.24 7.14
CA GLU A 174 -1.39 -0.09 7.08
C GLU A 174 -2.22 -0.10 5.81
N VAL A 175 -3.46 0.36 5.87
CA VAL A 175 -4.38 0.33 4.73
C VAL A 175 -4.96 1.69 4.44
N TYR A 176 -4.94 2.05 3.16
CA TYR A 176 -5.65 3.20 2.61
C TYR A 176 -6.65 2.71 1.56
N LEU A 177 -7.89 3.22 1.63
CA LEU A 177 -8.92 3.00 0.62
C LEU A 177 -9.33 4.34 0.03
N ASN A 178 -9.21 4.48 -1.27
CA ASN A 178 -9.52 5.73 -1.99
C ASN A 178 -8.82 6.96 -1.37
N GLY A 179 -7.58 6.78 -0.92
CA GLY A 179 -6.79 7.82 -0.28
C GLY A 179 -7.09 8.05 1.21
N GLU A 180 -8.10 7.40 1.79
CA GLU A 180 -8.46 7.52 3.20
C GLU A 180 -7.80 6.42 4.04
N TYR A 181 -7.16 6.83 5.14
CA TYR A 181 -6.52 5.89 6.08
C TYR A 181 -7.56 5.07 6.85
N GLN A 182 -7.44 3.76 6.78
CA GLN A 182 -8.36 2.80 7.43
C GLN A 182 -7.76 2.17 8.70
N GLY A 183 -6.51 2.47 9.01
CA GLY A 183 -5.78 1.90 10.14
C GLY A 183 -5.02 0.63 9.80
N VAL A 184 -4.53 -0.06 10.84
CA VAL A 184 -3.74 -1.28 10.72
C VAL A 184 -4.63 -2.49 10.51
N TYR A 185 -4.30 -3.33 9.54
CA TYR A 185 -4.96 -4.59 9.22
C TYR A 185 -3.98 -5.75 9.31
N LEU A 186 -4.49 -6.94 9.49
CA LEU A 186 -3.74 -8.16 9.29
C LEU A 186 -3.95 -8.64 7.85
N LEU A 187 -2.88 -8.63 7.05
CA LEU A 187 -2.83 -9.23 5.72
C LEU A 187 -2.60 -10.73 5.87
N ALA A 188 -3.43 -11.56 5.22
CA ALA A 188 -3.30 -13.02 5.22
C ALA A 188 -3.80 -13.63 3.90
#